data_029ab9cbc9c0f496348ce521cf175600
#
_entry.id   029ab9cbc9c0f496348ce521cf175600
#
_cell.length_a   1.000
_cell.length_b   1.000
_cell.length_c   1.000
_cell.angle_alpha   90.00
_cell.angle_beta   90.00
_cell.angle_gamma   90.00
#
_symmetry.space_group_name_H-M   'P 1'
#
loop_
_entity.id
_entity.type
_entity.pdbx_description
1 polymer ?
#
loop_
_entity_poly.entity_id
_entity_poly.type
_entity_poly.pdbx_seq_one_letter_code
_entity_poly.pdbx_strand_id
1 'polypeptide(L)'
;MLIGGFQKLTLLDYPEKTAAMIFTRGCTFLCPFCHNPELIFADHDTETISEEEVLEYLRTKKKMLDGLVITGGEPTIHKDLGDFIKKVRELGLAVKLDTNGTSPETVERFLKEKIVDYFAMDLKHAWEKYNLIGRSKKKGMIDDVRKTFALIQNSGIPHEFRTTVFPGCHSPEDFFTIAGYLLPGETYFLQNIRYGKTLEKNLDESKKLDVTRIVAELKERFPGVIIEER
;
A
#
# COMPACT_ATOMS: atom_id res chain seq x y z
N MET A 1 -6.81 7.32 15.61
CA MET A 1 -7.08 7.24 14.13
C MET A 1 -8.40 6.55 13.85
N LEU A 2 -8.93 6.66 12.63
CA LEU A 2 -10.19 6.00 12.26
C LEU A 2 -9.87 4.62 11.65
N ILE A 3 -10.21 3.54 12.37
CA ILE A 3 -10.04 2.16 11.90
C ILE A 3 -11.38 1.66 11.39
N GLY A 4 -11.48 1.38 10.10
CA GLY A 4 -12.70 0.91 9.43
C GLY A 4 -12.79 -0.60 9.27
N GLY A 5 -11.72 -1.34 9.58
CA GLY A 5 -11.70 -2.80 9.51
C GLY A 5 -10.54 -3.40 10.28
N PHE A 6 -10.74 -4.63 10.76
CA PHE A 6 -9.73 -5.39 11.49
C PHE A 6 -9.79 -6.86 11.11
N GLN A 7 -8.75 -7.33 10.44
CA GLN A 7 -8.53 -8.74 10.13
C GLN A 7 -7.59 -9.33 11.17
N LYS A 8 -8.09 -10.29 11.94
CA LYS A 8 -7.39 -10.84 13.11
C LYS A 8 -6.16 -11.69 12.75
N LEU A 9 -6.10 -12.23 11.53
CA LEU A 9 -5.00 -13.06 11.06
C LEU A 9 -4.84 -12.94 9.55
N THR A 10 -3.61 -12.74 9.10
CA THR A 10 -3.17 -12.90 7.71
C THR A 10 -1.83 -13.62 7.67
N LEU A 11 -1.64 -14.44 6.61
CA LEU A 11 -0.40 -15.14 6.30
C LEU A 11 0.22 -14.67 4.97
N LEU A 12 -0.44 -13.71 4.31
CA LEU A 12 -0.09 -13.28 2.95
C LEU A 12 0.38 -11.82 2.87
N ASP A 13 -0.08 -10.98 3.82
CA ASP A 13 0.09 -9.53 3.69
C ASP A 13 1.35 -8.99 4.35
N TYR A 14 2.06 -9.80 5.14
CA TYR A 14 3.37 -9.47 5.67
C TYR A 14 4.37 -10.58 5.28
N PRO A 15 5.38 -10.31 4.44
CA PRO A 15 6.33 -11.33 4.03
C PRO A 15 6.96 -12.05 5.23
N GLU A 16 6.94 -13.38 5.20
CA GLU A 16 7.55 -14.28 6.21
C GLU A 16 7.02 -14.11 7.64
N LYS A 17 5.90 -13.42 7.84
CA LYS A 17 5.33 -13.14 9.17
C LYS A 17 3.85 -13.47 9.24
N THR A 18 3.47 -14.04 10.40
CA THR A 18 2.07 -14.16 10.81
C THR A 18 1.63 -12.80 11.36
N ALA A 19 0.64 -12.17 10.79
CA ALA A 19 0.25 -10.83 11.19
C ALA A 19 -1.27 -10.67 11.39
N ALA A 20 -1.66 -9.67 12.17
CA ALA A 20 -2.99 -9.08 12.08
C ALA A 20 -2.95 -7.90 11.10
N MET A 21 -4.12 -7.41 10.65
CA MET A 21 -4.19 -6.30 9.71
C MET A 21 -5.32 -5.33 10.10
N ILE A 22 -5.03 -4.04 10.10
CA ILE A 22 -6.04 -3.00 10.25
C ILE A 22 -6.18 -2.19 8.96
N PHE A 23 -7.41 -1.71 8.72
CA PHE A 23 -7.76 -0.89 7.58
C PHE A 23 -8.20 0.50 8.07
N THR A 24 -7.42 1.53 7.75
CA THR A 24 -7.76 2.91 8.12
C THR A 24 -8.80 3.50 7.16
N ARG A 25 -9.58 4.48 7.64
CA ARG A 25 -10.50 5.29 6.83
C ARG A 25 -9.86 6.59 6.39
N GLY A 26 -10.35 7.12 5.28
CA GLY A 26 -9.80 8.29 4.62
C GLY A 26 -8.71 7.94 3.61
N CYS A 27 -8.79 8.53 2.42
CA CYS A 27 -7.80 8.37 1.38
C CYS A 27 -7.60 9.67 0.61
N THR A 28 -6.38 9.90 0.16
CA THR A 28 -6.01 11.04 -0.69
C THR A 28 -6.29 10.81 -2.17
N PHE A 29 -6.58 9.54 -2.55
CA PHE A 29 -6.88 9.11 -3.91
C PHE A 29 -8.33 8.66 -4.08
N LEU A 30 -8.81 8.76 -5.33
CA LEU A 30 -10.10 8.24 -5.80
C LEU A 30 -9.87 7.23 -6.94
N CYS A 31 -9.08 6.20 -6.68
CA CYS A 31 -8.74 5.21 -7.69
C CYS A 31 -10.00 4.47 -8.19
N PRO A 32 -10.23 4.39 -9.52
CA PRO A 32 -11.43 3.73 -10.08
C PRO A 32 -11.58 2.28 -9.62
N PHE A 33 -10.46 1.58 -9.49
CA PHE A 33 -10.40 0.17 -9.08
C PHE A 33 -10.25 -0.03 -7.57
N CYS A 34 -10.49 0.99 -6.74
CA CYS A 34 -10.37 0.84 -5.29
C CYS A 34 -11.25 -0.32 -4.80
N HIS A 35 -10.63 -1.33 -4.17
CA HIS A 35 -11.33 -2.52 -3.66
C HIS A 35 -12.07 -2.28 -2.34
N ASN A 36 -11.77 -1.16 -1.67
CA ASN A 36 -12.38 -0.76 -0.41
C ASN A 36 -12.95 0.67 -0.51
N PRO A 37 -13.90 0.93 -1.44
CA PRO A 37 -14.42 2.27 -1.66
C PRO A 37 -15.09 2.86 -0.42
N GLU A 38 -15.62 2.04 0.48
CA GLU A 38 -16.19 2.43 1.77
C GLU A 38 -15.17 3.02 2.76
N LEU A 39 -13.87 2.80 2.53
CA LEU A 39 -12.81 3.36 3.35
C LEU A 39 -12.29 4.71 2.84
N ILE A 40 -12.67 5.13 1.62
CA ILE A 40 -12.13 6.36 1.01
C ILE A 40 -12.53 7.59 1.82
N PHE A 41 -13.77 7.62 2.31
CA PHE A 41 -14.29 8.76 3.03
C PHE A 41 -14.17 8.53 4.54
N ALA A 42 -13.59 9.51 5.24
CA ALA A 42 -13.54 9.52 6.69
C ALA A 42 -14.88 10.04 7.24
N ASP A 43 -15.91 9.22 7.15
CA ASP A 43 -17.22 9.52 7.73
C ASP A 43 -17.23 9.16 9.21
N HIS A 44 -17.50 10.16 10.07
CA HIS A 44 -17.52 9.99 11.52
C HIS A 44 -18.76 9.25 12.03
N ASP A 45 -19.83 9.17 11.21
CA ASP A 45 -21.08 8.50 11.58
C ASP A 45 -21.03 6.97 11.32
N THR A 46 -19.94 6.47 10.73
CA THR A 46 -19.76 5.04 10.49
C THR A 46 -19.06 4.37 11.68
N GLU A 47 -19.51 3.17 12.06
CA GLU A 47 -18.85 2.36 13.09
C GLU A 47 -17.35 2.23 12.82
N THR A 48 -16.56 2.51 13.84
CA THR A 48 -15.10 2.36 13.82
C THR A 48 -14.66 1.42 14.93
N ILE A 49 -13.56 0.75 14.68
CA ILE A 49 -12.91 -0.11 15.67
C ILE A 49 -11.97 0.77 16.50
N SER A 50 -12.00 0.65 17.82
CA SER A 50 -11.12 1.43 18.68
C SER A 50 -9.68 0.93 18.63
N GLU A 51 -8.71 1.85 18.80
CA GLU A 51 -7.30 1.47 18.94
C GLU A 51 -7.09 0.50 20.12
N GLU A 52 -7.82 0.71 21.22
CA GLU A 52 -7.70 -0.15 22.41
C GLU A 52 -8.18 -1.58 22.13
N GLU A 53 -9.26 -1.77 21.37
CA GLU A 53 -9.72 -3.10 20.96
C GLU A 53 -8.63 -3.84 20.15
N VAL A 54 -8.00 -3.15 19.21
CA VAL A 54 -6.88 -3.72 18.42
C VAL A 54 -5.71 -4.07 19.33
N LEU A 55 -5.27 -3.13 20.19
CA LEU A 55 -4.13 -3.33 21.09
C LEU A 55 -4.38 -4.47 22.08
N GLU A 56 -5.59 -4.59 22.62
CA GLU A 56 -5.95 -5.69 23.52
C GLU A 56 -5.90 -7.05 22.79
N TYR A 57 -6.43 -7.12 21.57
CA TYR A 57 -6.29 -8.33 20.77
C TYR A 57 -4.81 -8.67 20.52
N LEU A 58 -4.01 -7.71 20.08
CA LEU A 58 -2.58 -7.92 19.84
C LEU A 58 -1.86 -8.40 21.11
N ARG A 59 -2.16 -7.81 22.27
CA ARG A 59 -1.60 -8.18 23.57
C ARG A 59 -1.91 -9.64 23.93
N THR A 60 -3.16 -10.06 23.70
CA THR A 60 -3.59 -11.47 23.99
C THR A 60 -2.99 -12.47 22.99
N LYS A 61 -2.67 -12.05 21.77
CA LYS A 61 -2.20 -12.92 20.67
C LYS A 61 -0.72 -12.77 20.33
N LYS A 62 0.05 -11.96 21.05
CA LYS A 62 1.46 -11.66 20.75
C LYS A 62 2.41 -12.88 20.69
N LYS A 63 2.01 -14.04 21.20
CA LYS A 63 2.78 -15.31 21.06
C LYS A 63 2.51 -16.03 19.73
N MET A 64 1.47 -15.62 19.01
CA MET A 64 1.02 -16.22 17.75
C MET A 64 1.22 -15.29 16.56
N LEU A 65 1.41 -14.02 16.83
CA LEU A 65 1.58 -12.98 15.81
C LEU A 65 3.02 -12.44 15.85
N ASP A 66 3.60 -12.28 14.66
CA ASP A 66 4.90 -11.65 14.47
C ASP A 66 4.77 -10.15 14.22
N GLY A 67 3.60 -9.69 13.74
CA GLY A 67 3.43 -8.29 13.37
C GLY A 67 1.99 -7.82 13.16
N LEU A 68 1.91 -6.54 12.81
CA LEU A 68 0.70 -5.85 12.38
C LEU A 68 0.93 -5.21 11.01
N VAL A 69 0.01 -5.43 10.09
CA VAL A 69 -0.09 -4.69 8.83
C VAL A 69 -1.06 -3.52 9.02
N ILE A 70 -0.64 -2.33 8.65
CA ILE A 70 -1.45 -1.12 8.66
C ILE A 70 -1.69 -0.69 7.22
N THR A 71 -2.94 -0.75 6.78
CA THR A 71 -3.37 -0.49 5.40
C THR A 71 -4.73 0.24 5.39
N GLY A 72 -5.49 0.17 4.29
CA GLY A 72 -6.85 0.68 4.21
C GLY A 72 -7.05 1.74 3.14
N GLY A 73 -7.47 2.95 3.54
CA GLY A 73 -7.47 4.12 2.68
C GLY A 73 -6.03 4.61 2.45
N GLU A 74 -5.62 5.63 3.21
CA GLU A 74 -4.20 6.04 3.31
C GLU A 74 -3.84 6.26 4.78
N PRO A 75 -3.10 5.32 5.40
CA PRO A 75 -2.78 5.42 6.83
C PRO A 75 -1.99 6.67 7.21
N THR A 76 -1.11 7.14 6.33
CA THR A 76 -0.17 8.24 6.61
C THR A 76 -0.83 9.61 6.78
N ILE A 77 -2.13 9.75 6.48
CA ILE A 77 -2.89 10.99 6.73
C ILE A 77 -3.27 11.17 8.20
N HIS A 78 -3.22 10.09 9.00
CA HIS A 78 -3.58 10.13 10.42
C HIS A 78 -2.43 10.64 11.28
N LYS A 79 -2.64 11.74 11.96
CA LYS A 79 -1.58 12.41 12.79
C LYS A 79 -1.12 11.56 13.96
N ASP A 80 -2.03 10.75 14.50
CA ASP A 80 -1.85 9.87 15.66
C ASP A 80 -1.32 8.47 15.30
N LEU A 81 -1.13 8.18 13.99
CA LEU A 81 -0.61 6.88 13.53
C LEU A 81 0.74 6.51 14.16
N GLY A 82 1.66 7.47 14.30
CA GLY A 82 2.98 7.21 14.88
C GLY A 82 2.90 6.75 16.34
N ASP A 83 2.00 7.34 17.12
CA ASP A 83 1.82 6.96 18.53
C ASP A 83 1.18 5.58 18.67
N PHE A 84 0.25 5.25 17.78
CA PHE A 84 -0.31 3.90 17.71
C PHE A 84 0.76 2.86 17.33
N ILE A 85 1.58 3.12 16.32
CA ILE A 85 2.68 2.23 15.93
C ILE A 85 3.62 1.97 17.11
N LYS A 86 3.98 3.00 17.88
CA LYS A 86 4.85 2.85 19.07
C LYS A 86 4.24 1.89 20.09
N LYS A 87 2.94 2.02 20.37
CA LYS A 87 2.22 1.08 21.26
C LYS A 87 2.25 -0.36 20.76
N VAL A 88 2.12 -0.57 19.44
CA VAL A 88 2.24 -1.91 18.83
C VAL A 88 3.66 -2.46 19.02
N ARG A 89 4.68 -1.65 18.81
CA ARG A 89 6.09 -2.05 18.98
C ARG A 89 6.45 -2.37 20.43
N GLU A 90 5.84 -1.69 21.40
CA GLU A 90 5.99 -1.99 22.85
C GLU A 90 5.48 -3.41 23.18
N LEU A 91 4.58 -3.98 22.38
CA LEU A 91 4.15 -5.38 22.50
C LEU A 91 5.17 -6.38 21.92
N GLY A 92 6.24 -5.91 21.26
CA GLY A 92 7.25 -6.74 20.60
C GLY A 92 6.86 -7.16 19.19
N LEU A 93 5.84 -6.53 18.56
CA LEU A 93 5.37 -6.86 17.23
C LEU A 93 6.02 -5.96 16.16
N ALA A 94 6.35 -6.56 15.02
CA ALA A 94 6.83 -5.83 13.85
C ALA A 94 5.67 -5.08 13.17
N VAL A 95 5.97 -3.97 12.49
CA VAL A 95 4.97 -3.15 11.80
C VAL A 95 5.29 -3.05 10.31
N LYS A 96 4.34 -3.48 9.48
CA LYS A 96 4.31 -3.20 8.04
C LYS A 96 3.33 -2.07 7.77
N LEU A 97 3.76 -1.10 6.97
CA LEU A 97 2.94 0.03 6.56
C LEU A 97 2.74 0.02 5.04
N ASP A 98 1.48 -0.08 4.63
CA ASP A 98 1.07 0.12 3.25
C ASP A 98 0.76 1.61 3.03
N THR A 99 1.21 2.19 1.93
CA THR A 99 0.98 3.61 1.62
C THR A 99 0.88 3.88 0.12
N ASN A 100 0.12 4.88 -0.23
CA ASN A 100 0.07 5.43 -1.59
C ASN A 100 1.11 6.54 -1.83
N GLY A 101 1.87 6.89 -0.81
CA GLY A 101 3.01 7.80 -0.91
C GLY A 101 2.70 9.29 -0.84
N THR A 102 1.46 9.70 -0.58
CA THR A 102 1.09 11.14 -0.63
C THR A 102 1.46 11.96 0.60
N SER A 103 2.13 11.37 1.59
CA SER A 103 2.52 12.03 2.85
C SER A 103 4.02 11.84 3.15
N PRO A 104 4.92 12.42 2.34
CA PRO A 104 6.37 12.23 2.50
C PRO A 104 6.90 12.65 3.87
N GLU A 105 6.34 13.68 4.49
CA GLU A 105 6.76 14.15 5.82
C GLU A 105 6.48 13.11 6.91
N THR A 106 5.35 12.40 6.81
CA THR A 106 5.00 11.32 7.73
C THR A 106 5.96 10.14 7.56
N VAL A 107 6.24 9.73 6.32
CA VAL A 107 7.16 8.64 6.03
C VAL A 107 8.58 9.00 6.49
N GLU A 108 9.06 10.20 6.20
CA GLU A 108 10.38 10.68 6.63
C GLU A 108 10.52 10.64 8.17
N ARG A 109 9.47 11.06 8.89
CA ARG A 109 9.43 10.98 10.35
C ARG A 109 9.53 9.53 10.82
N PHE A 110 8.76 8.61 10.25
CA PHE A 110 8.76 7.19 10.64
C PHE A 110 10.11 6.51 10.36
N LEU A 111 10.76 6.89 9.27
CA LEU A 111 12.13 6.45 8.96
C LEU A 111 13.13 6.94 10.01
N LYS A 112 13.06 8.23 10.39
CA LYS A 112 13.93 8.82 11.44
C LYS A 112 13.69 8.17 12.81
N GLU A 113 12.44 7.92 13.17
CA GLU A 113 12.04 7.28 14.41
C GLU A 113 12.25 5.75 14.41
N LYS A 114 12.50 5.14 13.25
CA LYS A 114 12.69 3.69 13.06
C LYS A 114 11.54 2.86 13.63
N ILE A 115 10.30 3.32 13.40
CA ILE A 115 9.10 2.68 13.97
C ILE A 115 8.38 1.74 12.99
N VAL A 116 8.73 1.75 11.72
CA VAL A 116 8.20 0.84 10.69
C VAL A 116 9.29 -0.13 10.26
N ASP A 117 8.96 -1.42 10.17
CA ASP A 117 9.90 -2.49 9.86
C ASP A 117 9.82 -2.94 8.39
N TYR A 118 8.71 -2.62 7.70
CA TYR A 118 8.50 -2.94 6.30
C TYR A 118 7.57 -1.92 5.63
N PHE A 119 7.91 -1.45 4.45
CA PHE A 119 7.04 -0.60 3.64
C PHE A 119 6.51 -1.34 2.41
N ALA A 120 5.23 -1.17 2.11
CA ALA A 120 4.66 -1.52 0.82
C ALA A 120 4.07 -0.26 0.19
N MET A 121 4.66 0.20 -0.91
CA MET A 121 4.20 1.42 -1.58
C MET A 121 3.54 1.10 -2.91
N ASP A 122 2.34 1.64 -3.09
CA ASP A 122 1.61 1.52 -4.33
C ASP A 122 2.06 2.58 -5.34
N LEU A 123 2.63 2.14 -6.45
CA LEU A 123 2.89 2.94 -7.65
C LEU A 123 1.69 2.80 -8.60
N LYS A 124 0.88 3.86 -8.69
CA LYS A 124 -0.40 3.76 -9.42
C LYS A 124 -0.23 3.82 -10.94
N HIS A 125 0.80 4.51 -11.43
CA HIS A 125 1.15 4.62 -12.86
C HIS A 125 2.58 5.16 -13.02
N ALA A 126 3.08 5.21 -14.27
CA ALA A 126 4.22 6.05 -14.62
C ALA A 126 3.94 7.52 -14.28
N TRP A 127 4.98 8.28 -13.91
CA TRP A 127 4.83 9.62 -13.31
C TRP A 127 4.00 10.57 -14.17
N GLU A 128 4.19 10.54 -15.49
CA GLU A 128 3.53 11.43 -16.45
C GLU A 128 2.02 11.15 -16.57
N LYS A 129 1.60 9.93 -16.24
CA LYS A 129 0.22 9.46 -16.32
C LYS A 129 -0.44 9.22 -14.96
N TYR A 130 0.24 9.56 -13.86
CA TYR A 130 -0.17 9.19 -12.52
C TYR A 130 -1.58 9.65 -12.14
N ASN A 131 -1.97 10.85 -12.60
CA ASN A 131 -3.30 11.42 -12.34
C ASN A 131 -4.45 10.66 -13.03
N LEU A 132 -4.17 9.84 -14.03
CA LEU A 132 -5.22 9.03 -14.68
C LEU A 132 -5.86 8.04 -13.69
N ILE A 133 -5.07 7.58 -12.70
CA ILE A 133 -5.50 6.61 -11.69
C ILE A 133 -5.70 7.26 -10.32
N GLY A 134 -4.75 8.02 -9.81
CA GLY A 134 -4.84 8.61 -8.48
C GLY A 134 -6.02 9.57 -8.30
N ARG A 135 -6.33 10.34 -9.34
CA ARG A 135 -7.45 11.31 -9.38
C ARG A 135 -7.49 12.24 -8.16
N SER A 136 -6.33 12.63 -7.66
CA SER A 136 -6.23 13.53 -6.52
C SER A 136 -6.46 14.98 -6.93
N LYS A 137 -7.15 15.75 -6.07
CA LYS A 137 -7.30 17.19 -6.23
C LYS A 137 -6.13 18.00 -5.62
N LYS A 138 -5.23 17.32 -4.88
CA LYS A 138 -4.09 17.97 -4.22
C LYS A 138 -3.06 18.38 -5.27
N LYS A 139 -2.73 19.67 -5.32
CA LYS A 139 -1.62 20.18 -6.15
C LYS A 139 -0.29 19.62 -5.62
N GLY A 140 0.64 19.28 -6.53
CA GLY A 140 1.96 18.75 -6.16
C GLY A 140 1.93 17.28 -5.65
N MET A 141 0.79 16.60 -5.75
CA MET A 141 0.65 15.22 -5.27
C MET A 141 1.67 14.27 -5.89
N ILE A 142 1.98 14.41 -7.17
CA ILE A 142 2.96 13.55 -7.87
C ILE A 142 4.36 13.76 -7.28
N ASP A 143 4.72 15.00 -6.97
CA ASP A 143 6.01 15.31 -6.34
C ASP A 143 6.12 14.71 -4.95
N ASP A 144 5.02 14.74 -4.16
CA ASP A 144 4.95 14.09 -2.86
C ASP A 144 5.15 12.57 -2.99
N VAL A 145 4.48 11.93 -3.95
CA VAL A 145 4.62 10.48 -4.20
C VAL A 145 6.04 10.14 -4.63
N ARG A 146 6.65 10.91 -5.54
CA ARG A 146 8.04 10.72 -5.96
C ARG A 146 9.02 10.90 -4.81
N LYS A 147 8.78 11.89 -3.94
CA LYS A 147 9.60 12.10 -2.73
C LYS A 147 9.50 10.91 -1.79
N THR A 148 8.28 10.40 -1.54
CA THR A 148 8.08 9.20 -0.71
C THR A 148 8.74 7.97 -1.31
N PHE A 149 8.60 7.75 -2.62
CA PHE A 149 9.28 6.69 -3.35
C PHE A 149 10.79 6.72 -3.10
N ALA A 150 11.42 7.87 -3.32
CA ALA A 150 12.84 8.05 -3.10
C ALA A 150 13.26 7.85 -1.63
N LEU A 151 12.43 8.29 -0.67
CA LEU A 151 12.67 8.08 0.76
C LEU A 151 12.68 6.59 1.12
N ILE A 152 11.68 5.83 0.66
CA ILE A 152 11.57 4.39 0.93
C ILE A 152 12.72 3.64 0.24
N GLN A 153 12.99 3.92 -1.04
CA GLN A 153 14.05 3.29 -1.82
C GLN A 153 15.43 3.44 -1.17
N ASN A 154 15.71 4.61 -0.58
CA ASN A 154 17.01 4.90 0.05
C ASN A 154 17.04 4.66 1.56
N SER A 155 15.96 4.08 2.14
CA SER A 155 15.82 3.93 3.60
C SER A 155 16.67 2.82 4.22
N GLY A 156 17.03 1.80 3.41
CA GLY A 156 17.61 0.54 3.91
C GLY A 156 16.61 -0.35 4.67
N ILE A 157 15.32 0.06 4.79
CA ILE A 157 14.26 -0.76 5.37
C ILE A 157 13.70 -1.71 4.31
N PRO A 158 13.43 -2.97 4.63
CA PRO A 158 12.74 -3.90 3.72
C PRO A 158 11.47 -3.29 3.15
N HIS A 159 11.29 -3.40 1.83
CA HIS A 159 10.14 -2.81 1.17
C HIS A 159 9.76 -3.52 -0.13
N GLU A 160 8.56 -3.24 -0.59
CA GLU A 160 8.05 -3.66 -1.89
C GLU A 160 7.32 -2.49 -2.57
N PHE A 161 7.37 -2.48 -3.91
CA PHE A 161 6.54 -1.61 -4.73
C PHE A 161 5.46 -2.44 -5.42
N ARG A 162 4.27 -1.86 -5.59
CA ARG A 162 3.12 -2.59 -6.14
C ARG A 162 2.38 -1.73 -7.15
N THR A 163 1.90 -2.35 -8.22
CA THR A 163 0.96 -1.71 -9.15
C THR A 163 -0.22 -2.62 -9.41
N THR A 164 -1.44 -2.16 -9.09
CA THR A 164 -2.65 -2.83 -9.52
C THR A 164 -2.86 -2.57 -11.01
N VAL A 165 -2.88 -3.62 -11.80
CA VAL A 165 -3.07 -3.55 -13.25
C VAL A 165 -4.50 -3.12 -13.53
N PHE A 166 -4.67 -1.95 -14.15
CA PHE A 166 -5.98 -1.39 -14.47
C PHE A 166 -6.20 -1.37 -15.99
N PRO A 167 -6.99 -2.31 -16.53
CA PRO A 167 -7.26 -2.41 -17.95
C PRO A 167 -7.91 -1.14 -18.52
N GLY A 168 -7.48 -0.75 -19.72
CA GLY A 168 -7.96 0.45 -20.39
C GLY A 168 -7.30 1.76 -19.90
N CYS A 169 -6.49 1.70 -18.85
CA CYS A 169 -5.67 2.81 -18.40
C CYS A 169 -4.18 2.48 -18.56
N HIS A 170 -3.75 1.32 -18.09
CA HIS A 170 -2.40 0.82 -18.31
C HIS A 170 -2.23 0.14 -19.67
N SER A 171 -1.04 0.30 -20.25
CA SER A 171 -0.48 -0.54 -21.31
C SER A 171 0.75 -1.30 -20.77
N PRO A 172 1.23 -2.35 -21.47
CA PRO A 172 2.46 -3.05 -21.06
C PRO A 172 3.66 -2.11 -20.90
N GLU A 173 3.79 -1.08 -21.75
CA GLU A 173 4.88 -0.10 -21.75
C GLU A 173 4.90 0.73 -20.45
N ASP A 174 3.76 0.94 -19.83
CA ASP A 174 3.67 1.66 -18.56
C ASP A 174 4.36 0.90 -17.43
N PHE A 175 4.24 -0.44 -17.41
CA PHE A 175 4.94 -1.28 -16.43
C PHE A 175 6.44 -1.33 -16.67
N PHE A 176 6.90 -1.33 -17.92
CA PHE A 176 8.32 -1.20 -18.24
C PHE A 176 8.88 0.15 -17.76
N THR A 177 8.11 1.22 -17.92
CA THR A 177 8.49 2.54 -17.41
C THR A 177 8.60 2.55 -15.89
N ILE A 178 7.61 1.97 -15.18
CA ILE A 178 7.62 1.88 -13.71
C ILE A 178 8.78 1.01 -13.22
N ALA A 179 9.00 -0.17 -13.83
CA ALA A 179 10.12 -1.04 -13.48
C ALA A 179 11.49 -0.36 -13.67
N GLY A 180 11.58 0.56 -14.64
CA GLY A 180 12.78 1.39 -14.87
C GLY A 180 13.10 2.38 -13.74
N TYR A 181 12.18 2.63 -12.79
CA TYR A 181 12.45 3.46 -11.60
C TYR A 181 13.12 2.66 -10.47
N LEU A 182 13.08 1.32 -10.55
CA LEU A 182 13.51 0.42 -9.48
C LEU A 182 14.99 0.09 -9.56
N LEU A 183 15.58 -0.13 -8.41
CA LEU A 183 16.98 -0.54 -8.27
C LEU A 183 17.12 -2.07 -8.24
N PRO A 184 18.29 -2.61 -8.60
CA PRO A 184 18.57 -4.03 -8.43
C PRO A 184 18.35 -4.50 -6.98
N GLY A 185 17.68 -5.64 -6.82
CA GLY A 185 17.32 -6.23 -5.54
C GLY A 185 15.97 -5.78 -4.97
N GLU A 186 15.33 -4.76 -5.55
CA GLU A 186 13.99 -4.33 -5.12
C GLU A 186 12.90 -5.28 -5.63
N THR A 187 11.82 -5.38 -4.86
CA THR A 187 10.67 -6.22 -5.19
C THR A 187 9.53 -5.38 -5.78
N TYR A 188 9.01 -5.84 -6.91
CA TYR A 188 7.89 -5.23 -7.61
C TYR A 188 6.77 -6.24 -7.87
N PHE A 189 5.57 -5.97 -7.35
CA PHE A 189 4.39 -6.79 -7.58
C PHE A 189 3.45 -6.14 -8.58
N LEU A 190 3.11 -6.88 -9.64
CA LEU A 190 1.94 -6.59 -10.46
C LEU A 190 0.74 -7.32 -9.87
N GLN A 191 -0.24 -6.54 -9.41
CA GLN A 191 -1.43 -7.07 -8.77
C GLN A 191 -2.59 -7.12 -9.77
N ASN A 192 -3.21 -8.29 -9.89
CA ASN A 192 -4.43 -8.43 -10.68
C ASN A 192 -5.57 -7.64 -10.05
N ILE A 193 -6.33 -6.93 -10.88
CA ILE A 193 -7.55 -6.28 -10.44
C ILE A 193 -8.61 -7.32 -10.08
N ARG A 194 -9.32 -7.09 -8.98
CA ARG A 194 -10.50 -7.88 -8.61
C ARG A 194 -11.75 -7.14 -9.06
N TYR A 195 -12.43 -7.67 -10.05
CA TYR A 195 -13.70 -7.12 -10.52
C TYR A 195 -14.81 -7.35 -9.48
N GLY A 196 -15.83 -6.51 -9.50
CA GLY A 196 -17.00 -6.62 -8.64
C GLY A 196 -17.12 -5.48 -7.64
N LYS A 197 -16.39 -5.51 -6.52
CA LYS A 197 -16.43 -4.43 -5.53
C LYS A 197 -15.36 -3.39 -5.80
N THR A 198 -15.67 -2.40 -6.64
CA THR A 198 -14.76 -1.30 -7.00
C THR A 198 -15.47 0.03 -6.92
N LEU A 199 -14.73 1.14 -6.83
CA LEU A 199 -15.29 2.49 -6.82
C LEU A 199 -16.09 2.77 -8.11
N GLU A 200 -15.52 2.45 -9.26
CA GLU A 200 -16.24 2.42 -10.55
C GLU A 200 -16.85 1.04 -10.76
N LYS A 201 -18.18 0.99 -10.89
CA LYS A 201 -18.93 -0.28 -10.96
C LYS A 201 -18.84 -1.02 -12.29
N ASN A 202 -18.49 -0.31 -13.38
CA ASN A 202 -18.54 -0.85 -14.75
C ASN A 202 -17.14 -0.84 -15.36
N LEU A 203 -16.20 -1.56 -14.75
CA LEU A 203 -14.88 -1.75 -15.34
C LEU A 203 -14.98 -2.70 -16.53
N ASP A 204 -14.38 -2.30 -17.67
CA ASP A 204 -14.43 -3.06 -18.91
C ASP A 204 -13.46 -4.26 -18.88
N GLU A 205 -14.00 -5.43 -18.55
CA GLU A 205 -13.23 -6.68 -18.48
C GLU A 205 -12.68 -7.13 -19.84
N SER A 206 -13.25 -6.65 -20.96
CA SER A 206 -12.79 -7.03 -22.31
C SER A 206 -11.38 -6.51 -22.62
N LYS A 207 -10.90 -5.51 -21.87
CA LYS A 207 -9.56 -4.93 -21.98
C LYS A 207 -8.53 -5.57 -21.05
N LYS A 208 -8.84 -6.72 -20.45
CA LYS A 208 -7.94 -7.43 -19.54
C LYS A 208 -6.57 -7.64 -20.16
N LEU A 209 -5.52 -7.28 -19.41
CA LEU A 209 -4.14 -7.51 -19.80
C LEU A 209 -3.68 -8.90 -19.34
N ASP A 210 -2.82 -9.53 -20.12
CA ASP A 210 -2.13 -10.76 -19.73
C ASP A 210 -0.97 -10.41 -18.79
N VAL A 211 -1.27 -10.37 -17.48
CA VAL A 211 -0.30 -9.97 -16.46
C VAL A 211 0.87 -10.97 -16.38
N THR A 212 0.59 -12.26 -16.53
CA THR A 212 1.62 -13.30 -16.50
C THR A 212 2.65 -13.10 -17.62
N ARG A 213 2.19 -12.78 -18.82
CA ARG A 213 3.07 -12.46 -19.96
C ARG A 213 3.86 -11.18 -19.69
N ILE A 214 3.22 -10.12 -19.20
CA ILE A 214 3.89 -8.84 -18.86
C ILE A 214 4.99 -9.08 -17.81
N VAL A 215 4.72 -9.87 -16.78
CA VAL A 215 5.70 -10.21 -15.75
C VAL A 215 6.88 -10.96 -16.33
N ALA A 216 6.65 -11.91 -17.26
CA ALA A 216 7.72 -12.63 -17.94
C ALA A 216 8.62 -11.69 -18.74
N GLU A 217 8.05 -10.81 -19.56
CA GLU A 217 8.76 -9.80 -20.35
C GLU A 217 9.55 -8.80 -19.44
N LEU A 218 8.97 -8.40 -18.31
CA LEU A 218 9.64 -7.53 -17.32
C LEU A 218 10.86 -8.21 -16.69
N LYS A 219 10.75 -9.50 -16.32
CA LYS A 219 11.88 -10.28 -15.76
C LYS A 219 13.07 -10.38 -16.74
N GLU A 220 12.78 -10.56 -18.02
CA GLU A 220 13.82 -10.58 -19.06
C GLU A 220 14.53 -9.22 -19.19
N ARG A 221 13.75 -8.12 -19.16
CA ARG A 221 14.28 -6.76 -19.36
C ARG A 221 14.96 -6.16 -18.13
N PHE A 222 14.50 -6.55 -16.93
CA PHE A 222 14.99 -6.04 -15.64
C PHE A 222 15.47 -7.19 -14.73
N PRO A 223 16.50 -7.95 -15.12
CA PRO A 223 16.92 -9.16 -14.40
C PRO A 223 17.45 -8.88 -12.98
N GLY A 224 17.73 -7.62 -12.65
CA GLY A 224 18.15 -7.22 -11.31
C GLY A 224 16.98 -6.93 -10.35
N VAL A 225 15.76 -6.79 -10.85
CA VAL A 225 14.55 -6.50 -10.04
C VAL A 225 13.79 -7.80 -9.80
N ILE A 226 13.31 -8.01 -8.58
CA ILE A 226 12.47 -9.17 -8.22
C ILE A 226 11.03 -8.83 -8.60
N ILE A 227 10.53 -9.38 -9.70
CA ILE A 227 9.21 -9.06 -10.25
C ILE A 227 8.28 -10.26 -10.10
N GLU A 228 7.11 -10.05 -9.53
CA GLU A 228 6.14 -11.12 -9.28
C GLU A 228 4.71 -10.67 -9.56
N GLU A 229 3.83 -11.66 -9.86
CA GLU A 229 2.39 -11.49 -9.99
C GLU A 229 1.68 -11.82 -8.67
N ARG A 230 0.66 -11.01 -8.33
CA ARG A 230 -0.27 -11.26 -7.21
C ARG A 230 -1.73 -11.18 -7.63
#